data_4b55515a8857dc52ea61bcb1e5cce30e
#
_entry.id   4b55515a8857dc52ea61bcb1e5cce30e
#
_cell.length_a   1.000
_cell.length_b   1.000
_cell.length_c   1.000
_cell.angle_alpha   90.00
_cell.angle_beta   90.00
_cell.angle_gamma   90.00
#
_symmetry.space_group_name_H-M   'P 1'
#
loop_
_entity.id
_entity.type
_entity.pdbx_description
1 polymer ?
#
loop_
_entity_poly.entity_id
_entity_poly.type
_entity_poly.pdbx_seq_one_letter_code
_entity_poly.pdbx_strand_id
1 'polypeptide(L)' 'RAQEDFSFLALRTKWGLDERKFEDKFGVSVHNLFGTTLEDLVSKDLLEYQSGSYHLTAEGAKHGNYVFSQFIRE' A
#
# COMPACT_ATOMS: atom_id res chain seq x y z
N ARG A 1 0.50 10.31 9.26
CA ARG A 1 -0.08 11.17 8.25
C ARG A 1 -1.23 10.45 7.58
N ALA A 2 -2.17 11.23 7.03
CA ALA A 2 -3.40 10.67 6.50
C ALA A 2 -3.16 9.67 5.37
N GLN A 3 -2.28 10.01 4.42
CA GLN A 3 -2.03 9.11 3.28
C GLN A 3 -1.36 7.82 3.71
N GLU A 4 -0.38 7.92 4.60
CA GLU A 4 0.32 6.73 5.08
C GLU A 4 -0.62 5.84 5.89
N ASP A 5 -1.39 6.47 6.78
CA ASP A 5 -2.33 5.72 7.62
C ASP A 5 -3.39 5.04 6.78
N PHE A 6 -3.95 5.76 5.82
CA PHE A 6 -4.98 5.20 4.95
C PHE A 6 -4.42 4.01 4.18
N SER A 7 -3.21 4.17 3.62
CA SER A 7 -2.60 3.12 2.81
C SER A 7 -2.34 1.87 3.64
N PHE A 8 -1.74 2.03 4.81
CA PHE A 8 -1.42 0.87 5.63
C PHE A 8 -2.68 0.17 6.13
N LEU A 9 -3.66 0.94 6.60
CA LEU A 9 -4.90 0.34 7.09
C LEU A 9 -5.66 -0.37 5.98
N ALA A 10 -5.66 0.23 4.78
CA ALA A 10 -6.33 -0.40 3.64
C ALA A 10 -5.70 -1.73 3.27
N LEU A 11 -4.36 -1.81 3.34
CA LEU A 11 -3.66 -3.05 3.02
C LEU A 11 -4.03 -4.19 3.96
N ARG A 12 -4.50 -3.87 5.15
CA ARG A 12 -4.88 -4.89 6.14
C ARG A 12 -6.29 -5.42 5.93
N THR A 13 -7.06 -4.78 5.05
CA THR A 13 -8.42 -5.23 4.78
C THR A 13 -8.40 -6.20 3.61
N LYS A 14 -9.48 -6.97 3.47
CA LYS A 14 -9.57 -7.89 2.35
C LYS A 14 -9.73 -7.18 1.01
N TRP A 15 -10.12 -5.91 1.02
CA TRP A 15 -10.24 -5.13 -0.21
C TRP A 15 -8.92 -4.56 -0.66
N GLY A 16 -7.95 -4.46 0.25
CA GLY A 16 -6.65 -3.93 -0.07
C GLY A 16 -6.63 -2.43 -0.27
N LEU A 17 -5.51 -1.94 -0.78
CA LEU A 17 -5.33 -0.53 -1.09
C LEU A 17 -5.77 -0.29 -2.53
N ASP A 18 -6.95 0.27 -2.69
CA ASP A 18 -7.57 0.51 -3.99
C ASP A 18 -7.08 1.83 -4.56
N GLU A 19 -6.52 1.79 -5.77
CA GLU A 19 -5.97 2.98 -6.43
C GLU A 19 -7.02 4.08 -6.58
N ARG A 20 -8.23 3.71 -6.98
CA ARG A 20 -9.28 4.68 -7.20
C ARG A 20 -9.72 5.34 -5.92
N LYS A 21 -9.90 4.53 -4.87
CA LYS A 21 -10.34 5.07 -3.60
C LYS A 21 -9.31 6.03 -3.02
N PHE A 22 -8.03 5.71 -3.20
CA PHE A 22 -6.96 6.60 -2.76
C PHE A 22 -7.04 7.92 -3.52
N GLU A 23 -7.15 7.85 -4.82
CA GLU A 23 -7.20 9.06 -5.64
C GLU A 23 -8.45 9.89 -5.34
N ASP A 24 -9.60 9.23 -5.16
CA ASP A 24 -10.82 9.93 -4.81
C ASP A 24 -10.70 10.65 -3.47
N LYS A 25 -10.02 10.04 -2.52
CA LYS A 25 -9.91 10.60 -1.19
C LYS A 25 -8.89 11.74 -1.12
N PHE A 26 -7.78 11.59 -1.79
CA PHE A 26 -6.66 12.52 -1.63
C PHE A 26 -6.39 13.40 -2.84
N GLY A 27 -7.05 13.14 -3.95
CA GLY A 27 -6.87 13.95 -5.15
C GLY A 27 -5.57 13.72 -5.89
N VAL A 28 -4.79 12.72 -5.51
CA VAL A 28 -3.56 12.36 -6.18
C VAL A 28 -3.47 10.85 -6.29
N SER A 29 -2.76 10.38 -7.30
CA SER A 29 -2.57 8.95 -7.49
C SER A 29 -1.67 8.38 -6.41
N VAL A 30 -2.01 7.19 -5.91
CA VAL A 30 -1.15 6.49 -4.95
C VAL A 30 0.23 6.23 -5.55
N HIS A 31 0.30 6.06 -6.87
CA HIS A 31 1.58 5.85 -7.55
C HIS A 31 2.47 7.07 -7.53
N ASN A 32 1.89 8.26 -7.50
CA ASN A 32 2.69 9.48 -7.39
C ASN A 32 3.34 9.61 -6.03
N LEU A 33 2.67 9.15 -4.99
CA LEU A 33 3.19 9.27 -3.64
C LEU A 33 4.04 8.07 -3.23
N PHE A 34 3.59 6.87 -3.57
CA PHE A 34 4.19 5.64 -3.07
C PHE A 34 4.58 4.66 -4.16
N GLY A 35 4.66 5.11 -5.42
CA GLY A 35 4.93 4.21 -6.54
C GLY A 35 6.17 3.37 -6.35
N THR A 36 7.29 4.00 -5.98
CA THR A 36 8.54 3.29 -5.77
C THR A 36 8.42 2.31 -4.61
N THR A 37 7.77 2.74 -3.54
CA THR A 37 7.56 1.88 -2.37
C THR A 37 6.71 0.67 -2.74
N LEU A 38 5.63 0.90 -3.48
CA LEU A 38 4.74 -0.19 -3.88
C LEU A 38 5.46 -1.19 -4.78
N GLU A 39 6.21 -0.68 -5.76
CA GLU A 39 6.96 -1.57 -6.66
C GLU A 39 7.99 -2.38 -5.92
N ASP A 40 8.68 -1.75 -4.99
CA ASP A 40 9.69 -2.46 -4.19
C ASP A 40 9.08 -3.58 -3.37
N LEU A 41 7.95 -3.28 -2.71
CA LEU A 41 7.28 -4.27 -1.89
C LEU A 41 6.72 -5.41 -2.72
N VAL A 42 6.20 -5.11 -3.92
CA VAL A 42 5.73 -6.17 -4.81
C VAL A 42 6.91 -7.05 -5.25
N SER A 43 8.04 -6.43 -5.57
CA SER A 43 9.22 -7.20 -6.01
C SER A 43 9.75 -8.10 -4.91
N LYS A 44 9.52 -7.74 -3.65
CA LYS A 44 9.94 -8.55 -2.51
C LYS A 44 8.87 -9.56 -2.08
N ASP A 45 7.78 -9.64 -2.83
CA ASP A 45 6.69 -10.56 -2.56
C ASP A 45 5.97 -10.28 -1.25
N LEU A 46 6.02 -9.02 -0.82
CA LEU A 46 5.31 -8.58 0.38
C LEU A 46 3.94 -8.01 0.05
N LEU A 47 3.75 -7.53 -1.17
CA LEU A 47 2.47 -7.09 -1.68
C LEU A 47 2.18 -7.78 -2.99
N GLU A 48 0.89 -7.87 -3.33
CA GLU A 48 0.49 -8.30 -4.67
C GLU A 48 -0.51 -7.30 -5.21
N TYR A 49 -0.47 -7.11 -6.53
CA TYR A 49 -1.34 -6.18 -7.21
C TYR A 49 -2.38 -6.97 -8.00
N GLN A 50 -3.63 -6.67 -7.80
CA GLN A 50 -4.69 -7.41 -8.44
C GLN A 50 -5.90 -6.50 -8.65
N SER A 51 -6.35 -6.38 -9.89
CA SER A 51 -7.57 -5.65 -10.23
C SER A 51 -7.62 -4.23 -9.67
N GLY A 52 -6.50 -3.53 -9.74
CA GLY A 52 -6.43 -2.14 -9.30
C GLY A 52 -6.22 -1.96 -7.80
N SER A 53 -5.94 -3.04 -7.08
CA SER A 53 -5.73 -2.97 -5.63
C SER A 53 -4.45 -3.69 -5.25
N TYR A 54 -3.82 -3.18 -4.19
CA TYR A 54 -2.65 -3.83 -3.59
C TYR A 54 -3.08 -4.55 -2.33
N HIS A 55 -2.59 -5.77 -2.13
CA HIS A 55 -2.92 -6.59 -0.97
C HIS A 55 -1.64 -7.08 -0.33
N LEU A 56 -1.67 -7.27 0.99
CA LEU A 56 -0.57 -7.95 1.66
C LEU A 56 -0.56 -9.42 1.29
N THR A 57 0.62 -9.93 0.96
CA THR A 57 0.79 -11.38 0.82
C THR A 57 0.93 -11.98 2.20
N ALA A 58 0.99 -13.32 2.27
CA ALA A 58 1.25 -13.99 3.54
C ALA A 58 2.58 -13.51 4.14
N GLU A 59 3.60 -13.37 3.30
CA GLU A 59 4.88 -12.85 3.76
C GLU A 59 4.77 -11.41 4.21
N GLY A 60 4.02 -10.59 3.48
CA GLY A 60 3.81 -9.21 3.87
C GLY A 60 3.14 -9.08 5.21
N ALA A 61 2.18 -9.95 5.50
CA ALA A 61 1.50 -9.94 6.78
C ALA A 61 2.45 -10.30 7.92
N LYS A 62 3.38 -11.22 7.68
CA LYS A 62 4.39 -11.59 8.67
C LYS A 62 5.34 -10.43 8.97
N HIS A 63 5.58 -9.59 7.99
CA HIS A 63 6.51 -8.48 8.12
C HIS A 63 5.79 -7.14 8.09
N GLY A 64 4.63 -7.08 8.74
CA GLY A 64 3.81 -5.89 8.72
C GLY A 64 4.55 -4.63 9.17
N ASN A 65 5.39 -4.74 10.19
CA ASN A 65 6.15 -3.59 10.66
C ASN A 65 7.08 -3.04 9.58
N TYR A 66 7.72 -3.93 8.84
CA TYR A 66 8.59 -3.51 7.75
C TYR A 66 7.77 -2.81 6.65
N VAL A 67 6.66 -3.43 6.27
CA VAL A 67 5.80 -2.86 5.23
C VAL A 67 5.31 -1.48 5.67
N PHE A 68 4.83 -1.38 6.89
CA PHE A 68 4.35 -0.11 7.41
C PHE A 68 5.44 0.97 7.39
N SER A 69 6.66 0.61 7.77
CA SER A 69 7.74 1.57 7.83
C SER A 69 8.09 2.14 6.46
N GLN A 70 7.80 1.41 5.39
CA GLN A 70 8.08 1.88 4.04
C GLN A 70 7.10 2.97 3.60
N PHE A 71 5.96 3.08 4.26
CA PHE A 71 4.98 4.12 3.94
C PHE A 71 5.15 5.38 4.76
N ILE A 72 5.96 5.33 5.81
CA ILE A 72 6.20 6.50 6.64
C ILE A 72 7.17 7.43 5.90
N ARG A 73 6.75 8.68 5.70
CA ARG A 73 7.56 9.67 4.99
C ARG A 73 7.91 10.77 5.97
N GLU A 74 9.17 11.05 6.06
CA GLU A 74 9.68 12.08 6.97
C GLU A 74 9.91 13.39 6.24
#